data_f9e4b9dd013a437fa5e34c2caa64a677
#
_entry.id   f9e4b9dd013a437fa5e34c2caa64a677
#
_cell.length_a   1.000
_cell.length_b   1.000
_cell.length_c   1.000
_cell.angle_alpha   90.00
_cell.angle_beta   90.00
_cell.angle_gamma   90.00
#
_symmetry.space_group_name_H-M   'P 1'
#
loop_
_entity.id
_entity.type
_entity.pdbx_description
1 polymer ?
#
loop_
_entity_poly.entity_id
_entity_poly.type
_entity_poly.pdbx_seq_one_letter_code
_entity_poly.pdbx_strand_id
1 'polypeptide(L)'
;LPKMWRKKAEHDEALAKTAEKNGFKMTALEHYDHAVESYRMAQHPIYFDDNPVKIYLTNKLKAMVERRSALAPYPIERVEVPFDDGKTISCLFHLLPDRRKAPCVIYVPGMDQTKEYFPRVMNSLGVNRGMHVISMDGPGQGNSNIQKIRAVADNYERAGAAVIDYLQKREEVDSDKIGIYGVSMGSYWSLRLASYDNRPAALASGVATFNPNNTIFSVSSPRFKQMFMYMAGMDNEDKFDEMAETMTVK
;
A
#
# COMPACT_ATOMS: atom_id res chain seq x y z
N LEU A 1 -7.71 11.93 -17.20
CA LEU A 1 -7.30 10.61 -16.69
C LEU A 1 -8.24 10.11 -15.56
N PRO A 2 -8.55 10.88 -14.47
CA PRO A 2 -9.47 10.42 -13.42
C PRO A 2 -10.86 10.00 -13.92
N LYS A 3 -11.46 10.77 -14.82
CA LYS A 3 -12.79 10.47 -15.37
C LYS A 3 -12.84 9.15 -16.16
N MET A 4 -11.78 8.81 -16.88
CA MET A 4 -11.70 7.57 -17.65
C MET A 4 -11.63 6.37 -16.70
N TRP A 5 -10.74 6.43 -15.72
CA TRP A 5 -10.60 5.38 -14.72
C TRP A 5 -11.85 5.21 -13.86
N ARG A 6 -12.50 6.33 -13.51
CA ARG A 6 -13.79 6.29 -12.81
C ARG A 6 -14.86 5.54 -13.60
N LYS A 7 -15.03 5.85 -14.91
CA LYS A 7 -16.01 5.16 -15.76
C LYS A 7 -15.73 3.66 -15.84
N LYS A 8 -14.44 3.28 -15.97
CA LYS A 8 -14.05 1.87 -15.96
C LYS A 8 -14.40 1.21 -14.62
N ALA A 9 -14.09 1.87 -13.51
CA ALA A 9 -14.38 1.38 -12.17
C ALA A 9 -15.89 1.16 -11.94
N GLU A 10 -16.72 2.14 -12.33
CA GLU A 10 -18.18 2.06 -12.23
C GLU A 10 -18.77 0.94 -13.11
N HIS A 11 -18.17 0.69 -14.27
CA HIS A 11 -18.54 -0.44 -15.14
C HIS A 11 -18.22 -1.77 -14.48
N ASP A 12 -16.97 -1.97 -14.02
CA ASP A 12 -16.55 -3.19 -13.35
C ASP A 12 -17.35 -3.43 -12.04
N GLU A 13 -17.64 -2.37 -11.27
CA GLU A 13 -18.53 -2.44 -10.09
C GLU A 13 -19.92 -2.97 -10.45
N ALA A 14 -20.51 -2.50 -11.55
CA ALA A 14 -21.83 -2.95 -11.99
C ALA A 14 -21.82 -4.42 -12.41
N LEU A 15 -20.79 -4.86 -13.14
CA LEU A 15 -20.62 -6.27 -13.53
C LEU A 15 -20.41 -7.15 -12.31
N ALA A 16 -19.55 -6.73 -11.35
CA ALA A 16 -19.31 -7.45 -10.12
C ALA A 16 -20.62 -7.70 -9.33
N LYS A 17 -21.42 -6.63 -9.12
CA LYS A 17 -22.71 -6.73 -8.42
C LYS A 17 -23.69 -7.67 -9.12
N THR A 18 -23.74 -7.61 -10.45
CA THR A 18 -24.60 -8.49 -11.25
C THR A 18 -24.18 -9.94 -11.12
N ALA A 19 -22.88 -10.22 -11.24
CA ALA A 19 -22.33 -11.57 -11.09
C ALA A 19 -22.56 -12.12 -9.67
N GLU A 20 -22.36 -11.30 -8.65
CA GLU A 20 -22.60 -11.68 -7.25
C GLU A 20 -24.06 -12.01 -6.99
N LYS A 21 -25.01 -11.17 -7.47
CA LYS A 21 -26.46 -11.42 -7.38
C LYS A 21 -26.87 -12.75 -8.02
N ASN A 22 -26.19 -13.13 -9.10
CA ASN A 22 -26.43 -14.37 -9.83
C ASN A 22 -25.66 -15.58 -9.27
N GLY A 23 -24.91 -15.43 -8.17
CA GLY A 23 -24.14 -16.49 -7.54
C GLY A 23 -22.81 -16.81 -8.20
N PHE A 24 -22.37 -16.05 -9.19
CA PHE A 24 -21.12 -16.24 -9.91
C PHE A 24 -19.95 -15.61 -9.14
N LYS A 25 -19.56 -16.25 -8.02
CA LYS A 25 -18.60 -15.70 -7.05
C LYS A 25 -17.23 -15.35 -7.65
N MET A 26 -16.68 -16.21 -8.51
CA MET A 26 -15.36 -15.98 -9.11
C MET A 26 -15.39 -14.79 -10.09
N THR A 27 -16.41 -14.70 -10.93
CA THR A 27 -16.63 -13.56 -11.84
C THR A 27 -16.84 -12.26 -11.05
N ALA A 28 -17.61 -12.32 -9.96
CA ALA A 28 -17.80 -11.17 -9.08
C ALA A 28 -16.49 -10.71 -8.46
N LEU A 29 -15.68 -11.65 -7.93
CA LEU A 29 -14.37 -11.36 -7.33
C LEU A 29 -13.42 -10.69 -8.35
N GLU A 30 -13.34 -11.22 -9.57
CA GLU A 30 -12.51 -10.65 -10.64
C GLU A 30 -12.91 -9.22 -10.97
N HIS A 31 -14.20 -8.95 -11.17
CA HIS A 31 -14.66 -7.60 -11.45
C HIS A 31 -14.53 -6.65 -10.25
N TYR A 32 -14.67 -7.13 -9.01
CA TYR A 32 -14.36 -6.32 -7.83
C TYR A 32 -12.86 -5.98 -7.76
N ASP A 33 -11.97 -6.92 -8.11
CA ASP A 33 -10.53 -6.64 -8.15
C ASP A 33 -10.18 -5.59 -9.23
N HIS A 34 -10.82 -5.67 -10.41
CA HIS A 34 -10.70 -4.64 -11.46
C HIS A 34 -11.27 -3.28 -11.01
N ALA A 35 -12.40 -3.26 -10.31
CA ALA A 35 -12.99 -2.03 -9.78
C ALA A 35 -12.08 -1.38 -8.73
N VAL A 36 -11.50 -2.17 -7.81
CA VAL A 36 -10.51 -1.72 -6.82
C VAL A 36 -9.34 -1.03 -7.51
N GLU A 37 -8.73 -1.67 -8.51
CA GLU A 37 -7.60 -1.09 -9.23
C GLU A 37 -8.00 0.19 -9.97
N SER A 38 -9.16 0.19 -10.61
CA SER A 38 -9.63 1.34 -11.39
C SER A 38 -9.99 2.54 -10.50
N TYR A 39 -10.63 2.33 -9.34
CA TYR A 39 -10.90 3.41 -8.38
C TYR A 39 -9.59 3.93 -7.76
N ARG A 40 -8.62 3.06 -7.45
CA ARG A 40 -7.30 3.44 -7.00
C ARG A 40 -6.63 4.37 -8.01
N MET A 41 -6.63 3.99 -9.30
CA MET A 41 -6.06 4.80 -10.39
C MET A 41 -6.82 6.10 -10.63
N ALA A 42 -8.12 6.14 -10.38
CA ALA A 42 -8.94 7.34 -10.56
C ALA A 42 -8.63 8.41 -9.51
N GLN A 43 -8.43 8.02 -8.23
CA GLN A 43 -8.17 8.97 -7.14
C GLN A 43 -6.71 9.41 -7.05
N HIS A 44 -5.78 8.56 -7.49
CA HIS A 44 -4.34 8.75 -7.31
C HIS A 44 -3.80 10.10 -7.85
N PRO A 45 -4.14 10.58 -9.07
CA PRO A 45 -3.62 11.85 -9.58
C PRO A 45 -4.28 13.10 -9.00
N ILE A 46 -5.14 12.98 -7.98
CA ILE A 46 -5.75 14.11 -7.29
C ILE A 46 -4.94 14.39 -6.02
N TYR A 47 -4.06 15.39 -6.09
CA TYR A 47 -3.12 15.73 -5.00
C TYR A 47 -3.69 16.70 -3.95
N PHE A 48 -5.00 16.62 -3.70
CA PHE A 48 -5.73 17.38 -2.70
C PHE A 48 -6.63 16.45 -1.91
N ASP A 49 -6.30 16.19 -0.65
CA ASP A 49 -7.03 15.19 0.17
C ASP A 49 -8.49 15.56 0.41
N ASP A 50 -8.75 16.85 0.57
CA ASP A 50 -10.10 17.37 0.86
C ASP A 50 -10.93 17.61 -0.42
N ASN A 51 -10.44 17.19 -1.60
CA ASN A 51 -11.18 17.27 -2.85
C ASN A 51 -12.39 16.32 -2.82
N PRO A 52 -13.63 16.83 -3.04
CA PRO A 52 -14.84 16.01 -2.96
C PRO A 52 -14.83 14.79 -3.90
N VAL A 53 -14.20 14.92 -5.09
CA VAL A 53 -14.06 13.81 -6.04
C VAL A 53 -13.11 12.75 -5.49
N LYS A 54 -12.00 13.14 -4.88
CA LYS A 54 -11.06 12.21 -4.24
C LYS A 54 -11.73 11.47 -3.09
N ILE A 55 -12.45 12.17 -2.23
CA ILE A 55 -13.21 11.58 -1.11
C ILE A 55 -14.22 10.55 -1.64
N TYR A 56 -15.01 10.92 -2.64
CA TYR A 56 -15.96 10.00 -3.28
C TYR A 56 -15.28 8.73 -3.82
N LEU A 57 -14.19 8.90 -4.59
CA LEU A 57 -13.47 7.78 -5.19
C LEU A 57 -12.81 6.88 -4.13
N THR A 58 -12.28 7.47 -3.06
CA THR A 58 -11.71 6.73 -1.93
C THR A 58 -12.77 5.92 -1.19
N ASN A 59 -13.97 6.47 -0.98
CA ASN A 59 -15.06 5.74 -0.36
C ASN A 59 -15.54 4.58 -1.24
N LYS A 60 -15.59 4.77 -2.55
CA LYS A 60 -15.88 3.71 -3.52
C LYS A 60 -14.80 2.62 -3.48
N LEU A 61 -13.52 3.00 -3.46
CA LEU A 61 -12.42 2.06 -3.32
C LEU A 61 -12.58 1.20 -2.08
N LYS A 62 -12.82 1.81 -0.91
CA LYS A 62 -13.03 1.09 0.36
C LYS A 62 -14.17 0.08 0.27
N ALA A 63 -15.31 0.48 -0.28
CA ALA A 63 -16.46 -0.41 -0.44
C ALA A 63 -16.15 -1.60 -1.37
N MET A 64 -15.39 -1.38 -2.46
CA MET A 64 -15.00 -2.46 -3.36
C MET A 64 -13.98 -3.41 -2.71
N VAL A 65 -13.06 -2.89 -1.91
CA VAL A 65 -12.11 -3.71 -1.12
C VAL A 65 -12.85 -4.61 -0.14
N GLU A 66 -13.87 -4.11 0.56
CA GLU A 66 -14.71 -4.91 1.47
C GLU A 66 -15.40 -6.06 0.74
N ARG A 67 -16.02 -5.79 -0.42
CA ARG A 67 -16.67 -6.83 -1.23
C ARG A 67 -15.67 -7.86 -1.77
N ARG A 68 -14.55 -7.38 -2.32
CA ARG A 68 -13.44 -8.24 -2.78
C ARG A 68 -12.94 -9.15 -1.67
N SER A 69 -12.71 -8.60 -0.47
CA SER A 69 -12.21 -9.38 0.67
C SER A 69 -13.21 -10.42 1.15
N ALA A 70 -14.52 -10.11 1.14
CA ALA A 70 -15.57 -11.05 1.51
C ALA A 70 -15.70 -12.25 0.54
N LEU A 71 -15.30 -12.09 -0.72
CA LEU A 71 -15.34 -13.13 -1.75
C LEU A 71 -13.99 -13.83 -1.94
N ALA A 72 -12.94 -13.36 -1.29
CA ALA A 72 -11.59 -13.91 -1.45
C ALA A 72 -11.51 -15.39 -1.04
N PRO A 73 -10.64 -16.21 -1.69
CA PRO A 73 -10.47 -17.62 -1.36
C PRO A 73 -9.70 -17.85 -0.04
N TYR A 74 -9.28 -16.79 0.62
CA TYR A 74 -8.56 -16.81 1.90
C TYR A 74 -8.91 -15.54 2.71
N PRO A 75 -8.73 -15.54 4.03
CA PRO A 75 -9.09 -14.40 4.87
C PRO A 75 -8.24 -13.16 4.58
N ILE A 76 -8.89 -12.01 4.45
CA ILE A 76 -8.26 -10.70 4.33
C ILE A 76 -8.81 -9.80 5.42
N GLU A 77 -7.98 -9.40 6.35
CA GLU A 77 -8.33 -8.52 7.45
C GLU A 77 -7.89 -7.08 7.17
N ARG A 78 -8.76 -6.13 7.44
CA ARG A 78 -8.38 -4.72 7.52
C ARG A 78 -7.82 -4.48 8.92
N VAL A 79 -6.60 -3.97 8.98
CA VAL A 79 -5.87 -3.71 10.21
C VAL A 79 -5.50 -2.23 10.30
N GLU A 80 -5.72 -1.65 11.45
CA GLU A 80 -5.29 -0.28 11.76
C GLU A 80 -4.23 -0.37 12.87
N VAL A 81 -2.96 -0.30 12.47
CA VAL A 81 -1.83 -0.39 13.40
C VAL A 81 -1.63 0.96 14.09
N PRO A 82 -1.65 1.03 15.42
CA PRO A 82 -1.42 2.29 16.14
C PRO A 82 -0.09 2.95 15.74
N PHE A 83 -0.15 4.26 15.56
CA PHE A 83 0.97 5.09 15.15
C PHE A 83 0.92 6.46 15.84
N ASP A 84 1.82 7.37 15.50
CA ASP A 84 1.99 8.68 16.12
C ASP A 84 0.67 9.45 16.34
N ASP A 85 0.57 10.16 17.43
CA ASP A 85 -0.53 11.09 17.75
C ASP A 85 -1.94 10.48 17.67
N GLY A 86 -2.08 9.19 18.03
CA GLY A 86 -3.37 8.49 17.99
C GLY A 86 -3.87 8.17 16.58
N LYS A 87 -3.04 8.35 15.57
CA LYS A 87 -3.29 7.93 14.19
C LYS A 87 -2.97 6.45 13.98
N THR A 88 -3.27 5.93 12.81
CA THR A 88 -3.02 4.52 12.48
C THR A 88 -2.39 4.36 11.11
N ILE A 89 -1.56 3.35 10.96
CA ILE A 89 -1.12 2.83 9.66
C ILE A 89 -2.15 1.79 9.21
N SER A 90 -2.85 2.09 8.13
CA SER A 90 -3.89 1.20 7.58
C SER A 90 -3.26 0.10 6.75
N CYS A 91 -3.60 -1.14 7.03
CA CYS A 91 -3.06 -2.32 6.37
C CYS A 91 -4.17 -3.25 5.86
N LEU A 92 -3.82 -4.09 4.87
CA LEU A 92 -4.58 -5.28 4.51
C LEU A 92 -3.72 -6.51 4.83
N PHE A 93 -4.24 -7.37 5.70
CA PHE A 93 -3.55 -8.57 6.13
C PHE A 93 -4.18 -9.79 5.46
N HIS A 94 -3.45 -10.36 4.52
CA HIS A 94 -3.80 -11.55 3.74
C HIS A 94 -3.27 -12.78 4.46
N LEU A 95 -4.16 -13.58 5.01
CA LEU A 95 -3.85 -14.73 5.84
C LEU A 95 -3.92 -16.03 5.03
N LEU A 96 -3.16 -17.04 5.44
CA LEU A 96 -3.34 -18.39 4.94
C LEU A 96 -4.75 -18.89 5.28
N PRO A 97 -5.38 -19.73 4.41
CA PRO A 97 -6.74 -20.21 4.65
C PRO A 97 -6.93 -20.94 5.99
N ASP A 98 -5.91 -21.67 6.42
CA ASP A 98 -5.90 -22.46 7.66
C ASP A 98 -5.38 -21.69 8.87
N ARG A 99 -4.97 -20.42 8.67
CA ARG A 99 -4.41 -19.54 9.71
C ARG A 99 -3.28 -20.16 10.56
N ARG A 100 -2.59 -21.20 10.03
CA ARG A 100 -1.46 -21.78 10.75
C ARG A 100 -0.34 -20.78 10.98
N LYS A 101 0.48 -21.00 11.99
CA LYS A 101 1.71 -20.24 12.20
C LYS A 101 2.63 -20.39 10.99
N ALA A 102 2.99 -19.26 10.36
CA ALA A 102 3.76 -19.24 9.11
C ALA A 102 4.56 -17.93 8.97
N PRO A 103 5.57 -17.90 8.08
CA PRO A 103 6.25 -16.64 7.72
C PRO A 103 5.28 -15.56 7.25
N CYS A 104 5.64 -14.30 7.47
CA CYS A 104 4.86 -13.16 7.00
C CYS A 104 5.74 -12.19 6.20
N VAL A 105 5.22 -11.69 5.09
CA VAL A 105 5.90 -10.67 4.28
C VAL A 105 5.18 -9.33 4.43
N ILE A 106 5.91 -8.31 4.82
CA ILE A 106 5.45 -6.91 4.77
C ILE A 106 5.68 -6.38 3.37
N TYR A 107 4.60 -6.02 2.68
CA TYR A 107 4.70 -5.35 1.39
C TYR A 107 4.75 -3.83 1.58
N VAL A 108 5.84 -3.23 1.10
CA VAL A 108 6.09 -1.79 1.10
C VAL A 108 5.79 -1.26 -0.31
N PRO A 109 4.68 -0.54 -0.51
CA PRO A 109 4.25 -0.08 -1.83
C PRO A 109 5.19 0.96 -2.43
N GLY A 110 5.23 1.02 -3.75
CA GLY A 110 5.86 2.13 -4.47
C GLY A 110 5.10 3.46 -4.28
N MET A 111 5.68 4.55 -4.75
CA MET A 111 5.16 5.91 -4.53
C MET A 111 3.73 6.10 -5.04
N ASP A 112 3.39 5.47 -6.17
CA ASP A 112 2.06 5.53 -6.81
C ASP A 112 1.11 4.40 -6.40
N GLN A 113 1.49 3.61 -5.40
CA GLN A 113 0.74 2.45 -4.94
C GLN A 113 0.17 2.67 -3.55
N THR A 114 -0.80 1.83 -3.21
CA THR A 114 -1.41 1.73 -1.89
C THR A 114 -1.53 0.27 -1.49
N LYS A 115 -1.91 0.00 -0.27
CA LYS A 115 -2.06 -1.38 0.28
C LYS A 115 -2.96 -2.29 -0.56
N GLU A 116 -3.84 -1.73 -1.37
CA GLU A 116 -4.75 -2.51 -2.23
C GLU A 116 -4.07 -3.08 -3.48
N TYR A 117 -2.88 -2.59 -3.83
CA TYR A 117 -2.18 -2.97 -5.06
C TYR A 117 -1.63 -4.39 -5.01
N PHE A 118 -1.09 -4.82 -3.85
CA PHE A 118 -0.47 -6.12 -3.68
C PHE A 118 -0.81 -6.71 -2.29
N PRO A 119 -0.99 -8.03 -2.17
CA PRO A 119 -0.98 -9.04 -3.24
C PRO A 119 -2.27 -9.03 -4.08
N ARG A 120 -2.19 -9.51 -5.30
CA ARG A 120 -3.38 -9.78 -6.11
C ARG A 120 -4.18 -10.91 -5.47
N VAL A 121 -5.47 -10.69 -5.19
CA VAL A 121 -6.30 -11.65 -4.45
C VAL A 121 -6.44 -12.98 -5.17
N MET A 122 -6.60 -12.93 -6.50
CA MET A 122 -6.73 -14.14 -7.34
C MET A 122 -5.41 -14.92 -7.50
N ASN A 123 -4.28 -14.30 -7.28
CA ASN A 123 -2.95 -14.92 -7.42
C ASN A 123 -1.95 -14.31 -6.43
N SER A 124 -2.19 -14.52 -5.15
CA SER A 124 -1.28 -14.06 -4.10
C SER A 124 -0.01 -14.91 -4.08
N LEU A 125 1.09 -14.33 -4.55
CA LEU A 125 2.39 -15.02 -4.58
C LEU A 125 2.86 -15.46 -3.19
N GLY A 126 2.56 -14.69 -2.14
CA GLY A 126 2.89 -15.04 -0.77
C GLY A 126 2.02 -16.17 -0.24
N VAL A 127 0.68 -16.02 -0.32
CA VAL A 127 -0.27 -17.03 0.17
C VAL A 127 -0.07 -18.36 -0.57
N ASN A 128 0.13 -18.32 -1.89
CA ASN A 128 0.39 -19.52 -2.70
C ASN A 128 1.72 -20.21 -2.36
N ARG A 129 2.61 -19.55 -1.60
CA ARG A 129 3.90 -20.10 -1.11
C ARG A 129 3.87 -20.40 0.40
N GLY A 130 2.71 -20.37 1.01
CA GLY A 130 2.55 -20.68 2.43
C GLY A 130 3.00 -19.55 3.36
N MET A 131 2.94 -18.30 2.92
CA MET A 131 3.28 -17.12 3.71
C MET A 131 2.07 -16.20 3.86
N HIS A 132 1.89 -15.61 5.03
CA HIS A 132 1.01 -14.45 5.18
C HIS A 132 1.60 -13.23 4.48
N VAL A 133 0.76 -12.28 4.10
CA VAL A 133 1.22 -11.00 3.53
C VAL A 133 0.45 -9.86 4.16
N ILE A 134 1.16 -8.88 4.72
CA ILE A 134 0.57 -7.62 5.15
C ILE A 134 1.02 -6.50 4.22
N SER A 135 0.08 -5.79 3.63
CA SER A 135 0.34 -4.63 2.78
C SER A 135 -0.05 -3.37 3.53
N MET A 136 0.80 -2.35 3.55
CA MET A 136 0.60 -1.13 4.33
C MET A 136 0.43 0.12 3.48
N ASP A 137 -0.36 1.08 3.94
CA ASP A 137 -0.27 2.46 3.50
C ASP A 137 0.75 3.18 4.40
N GLY A 138 1.99 3.25 3.97
CA GLY A 138 3.01 3.99 4.71
C GLY A 138 2.75 5.51 4.72
N PRO A 139 3.52 6.30 5.48
CA PRO A 139 3.44 7.75 5.46
C PRO A 139 3.43 8.31 4.04
N GLY A 140 2.52 9.23 3.77
CA GLY A 140 2.36 9.82 2.45
C GLY A 140 1.54 8.99 1.45
N GLN A 141 1.06 7.80 1.81
CA GLN A 141 0.30 6.93 0.92
C GLN A 141 -1.15 6.74 1.38
N GLY A 142 -2.05 6.50 0.43
CA GLY A 142 -3.43 6.07 0.65
C GLY A 142 -4.12 6.70 1.85
N ASN A 143 -4.52 5.86 2.81
CA ASN A 143 -5.23 6.31 4.02
C ASN A 143 -4.35 7.16 4.95
N SER A 144 -3.03 6.98 4.94
CA SER A 144 -2.10 7.81 5.72
C SER A 144 -2.14 9.28 5.29
N ASN A 145 -2.24 9.56 3.99
CA ASN A 145 -2.43 10.93 3.51
C ASN A 145 -3.75 11.56 3.98
N ILE A 146 -4.83 10.78 3.99
CA ILE A 146 -6.14 11.24 4.49
C ILE A 146 -6.03 11.62 5.97
N GLN A 147 -5.28 10.85 6.76
CA GLN A 147 -4.99 11.13 8.17
C GLN A 147 -3.92 12.21 8.36
N LYS A 148 -3.39 12.80 7.29
CA LYS A 148 -2.29 13.78 7.30
C LYS A 148 -1.00 13.22 7.92
N ILE A 149 -0.74 11.92 7.75
CA ILE A 149 0.55 11.29 8.03
C ILE A 149 1.39 11.47 6.77
N ARG A 150 2.26 12.47 6.76
CA ARG A 150 3.11 12.82 5.61
C ARG A 150 4.41 12.04 5.61
N ALA A 151 5.00 11.82 4.44
CA ALA A 151 6.30 11.15 4.30
C ALA A 151 7.42 12.14 4.64
N VAL A 152 7.91 12.12 5.88
CA VAL A 152 8.94 13.04 6.38
C VAL A 152 9.99 12.29 7.20
N ALA A 153 11.24 12.73 7.09
CA ALA A 153 12.37 12.21 7.87
C ALA A 153 12.40 10.66 7.93
N ASP A 154 12.26 10.10 9.13
CA ASP A 154 12.36 8.67 9.46
C ASP A 154 11.01 8.01 9.74
N ASN A 155 9.90 8.69 9.49
CA ASN A 155 8.60 8.17 9.93
C ASN A 155 8.12 6.96 9.13
N TYR A 156 8.68 6.71 7.95
CA TYR A 156 8.35 5.50 7.19
C TYR A 156 8.96 4.26 7.85
N GLU A 157 10.19 4.36 8.37
CA GLU A 157 10.85 3.31 9.13
C GLU A 157 10.11 3.02 10.43
N ARG A 158 9.70 4.06 11.16
CA ARG A 158 8.91 3.91 12.39
C ARG A 158 7.55 3.28 12.12
N ALA A 159 6.89 3.63 11.01
CA ALA A 159 5.64 3.00 10.59
C ALA A 159 5.83 1.51 10.28
N GLY A 160 6.91 1.16 9.57
CA GLY A 160 7.27 -0.23 9.30
C GLY A 160 7.57 -1.02 10.58
N ALA A 161 8.32 -0.41 11.52
CA ALA A 161 8.60 -1.02 12.83
C ALA A 161 7.30 -1.25 13.64
N ALA A 162 6.34 -0.32 13.61
CA ALA A 162 5.03 -0.51 14.25
C ALA A 162 4.24 -1.68 13.63
N VAL A 163 4.35 -1.87 12.32
CA VAL A 163 3.77 -3.04 11.65
C VAL A 163 4.45 -4.33 12.10
N ILE A 164 5.78 -4.34 12.29
CA ILE A 164 6.51 -5.49 12.84
C ILE A 164 6.04 -5.79 14.26
N ASP A 165 5.90 -4.77 15.13
CA ASP A 165 5.39 -4.91 16.49
C ASP A 165 3.98 -5.52 16.52
N TYR A 166 3.13 -5.14 15.59
CA TYR A 166 1.81 -5.71 15.42
C TYR A 166 1.89 -7.20 15.03
N LEU A 167 2.72 -7.53 14.03
CA LEU A 167 2.86 -8.89 13.53
C LEU A 167 3.42 -9.84 14.59
N GLN A 168 4.34 -9.40 15.43
CA GLN A 168 4.92 -10.20 16.52
C GLN A 168 3.90 -10.60 17.60
N LYS A 169 2.76 -9.90 17.67
CA LYS A 169 1.66 -10.20 18.60
C LYS A 169 0.60 -11.12 18.00
N ARG A 170 0.72 -11.47 16.72
CA ARG A 170 -0.23 -12.33 16.01
C ARG A 170 0.20 -13.79 16.14
N GLU A 171 -0.70 -14.64 16.61
CA GLU A 171 -0.44 -16.09 16.81
C GLU A 171 -0.15 -16.83 15.49
N GLU A 172 -0.74 -16.35 14.39
CA GLU A 172 -0.53 -16.93 13.05
C GLU A 172 0.85 -16.58 12.47
N VAL A 173 1.56 -15.59 13.01
CA VAL A 173 2.84 -15.14 12.47
C VAL A 173 4.00 -15.84 13.18
N ASP A 174 4.90 -16.41 12.39
CA ASP A 174 6.22 -16.83 12.88
C ASP A 174 7.09 -15.58 13.01
N SER A 175 7.24 -15.06 14.25
CA SER A 175 7.93 -13.81 14.54
C SER A 175 9.40 -13.79 14.08
N ASP A 176 10.02 -14.97 13.96
CA ASP A 176 11.41 -15.11 13.52
C ASP A 176 11.54 -15.15 11.98
N LYS A 177 10.40 -15.12 11.28
CA LYS A 177 10.32 -15.22 9.82
C LYS A 177 9.47 -14.11 9.21
N ILE A 178 9.65 -12.90 9.68
CA ILE A 178 9.08 -11.70 9.07
C ILE A 178 10.03 -11.19 7.99
N GLY A 179 9.57 -11.14 6.75
CA GLY A 179 10.32 -10.58 5.63
C GLY A 179 9.74 -9.25 5.16
N ILE A 180 10.52 -8.48 4.41
CA ILE A 180 10.09 -7.24 3.78
C ILE A 180 10.22 -7.39 2.27
N TYR A 181 9.21 -6.92 1.52
CA TYR A 181 9.24 -6.83 0.07
C TYR A 181 8.85 -5.43 -0.38
N GLY A 182 9.75 -4.72 -1.05
CA GLY A 182 9.53 -3.39 -1.59
C GLY A 182 9.77 -3.31 -3.09
N VAL A 183 8.98 -2.48 -3.80
CA VAL A 183 9.11 -2.27 -5.24
C VAL A 183 9.09 -0.77 -5.56
N SER A 184 9.88 -0.33 -6.56
CA SER A 184 9.98 1.09 -6.96
C SER A 184 10.44 1.94 -5.76
N MET A 185 9.79 3.05 -5.44
CA MET A 185 10.08 3.84 -4.25
C MET A 185 9.95 3.03 -2.94
N GLY A 186 9.10 1.99 -2.94
CA GLY A 186 9.02 1.01 -1.84
C GLY A 186 10.33 0.25 -1.61
N SER A 187 11.19 0.13 -2.62
CA SER A 187 12.53 -0.42 -2.47
C SER A 187 13.40 0.45 -1.56
N TYR A 188 13.37 1.76 -1.75
CA TYR A 188 14.08 2.70 -0.90
C TYR A 188 13.61 2.61 0.56
N TRP A 189 12.31 2.65 0.79
CA TRP A 189 11.75 2.57 2.14
C TRP A 189 11.98 1.21 2.80
N SER A 190 11.93 0.13 2.03
CA SER A 190 12.21 -1.22 2.55
C SER A 190 13.66 -1.40 2.96
N LEU A 191 14.60 -0.84 2.19
CA LEU A 191 16.02 -0.82 2.52
C LEU A 191 16.27 -0.02 3.81
N ARG A 192 15.68 1.17 3.92
CA ARG A 192 15.77 2.00 5.12
C ARG A 192 15.17 1.31 6.33
N LEU A 193 13.99 0.69 6.20
CA LEU A 193 13.38 -0.06 7.28
C LEU A 193 14.27 -1.20 7.77
N ALA A 194 14.87 -1.96 6.85
CA ALA A 194 15.78 -3.04 7.21
C ALA A 194 17.10 -2.55 7.83
N SER A 195 17.53 -1.31 7.51
CA SER A 195 18.70 -0.68 8.17
C SER A 195 18.34 -0.11 9.56
N TYR A 196 17.11 0.28 9.75
CA TYR A 196 16.58 0.85 11.00
C TYR A 196 16.21 -0.23 12.02
N ASP A 197 15.65 -1.35 11.55
CA ASP A 197 15.09 -2.43 12.37
C ASP A 197 15.73 -3.77 11.95
N ASN A 198 16.42 -4.43 12.88
CA ASN A 198 17.14 -5.68 12.62
C ASN A 198 16.29 -6.95 12.82
N ARG A 199 15.01 -6.83 13.11
CA ARG A 199 14.10 -7.97 13.31
C ARG A 199 13.67 -8.68 12.02
N PRO A 200 13.58 -8.02 10.85
CA PRO A 200 13.25 -8.73 9.61
C PRO A 200 14.30 -9.79 9.26
N ALA A 201 13.84 -11.02 9.02
CA ALA A 201 14.72 -12.14 8.67
C ALA A 201 15.18 -12.11 7.20
N ALA A 202 14.47 -11.38 6.33
CA ALA A 202 14.79 -11.28 4.92
C ALA A 202 14.27 -9.97 4.31
N LEU A 203 14.97 -9.50 3.28
CA LEU A 203 14.57 -8.35 2.47
C LEU A 203 14.65 -8.71 0.99
N ALA A 204 13.59 -8.42 0.24
CA ALA A 204 13.59 -8.42 -1.21
C ALA A 204 13.25 -7.02 -1.72
N SER A 205 14.12 -6.46 -2.55
CA SER A 205 13.98 -5.11 -3.10
C SER A 205 13.97 -5.16 -4.62
N GLY A 206 12.82 -4.89 -5.22
CA GLY A 206 12.65 -4.83 -6.67
C GLY A 206 12.88 -3.42 -7.19
N VAL A 207 13.81 -3.25 -8.13
CA VAL A 207 14.27 -1.92 -8.62
C VAL A 207 14.89 -1.12 -7.46
N ALA A 208 15.99 -1.65 -6.92
CA ALA A 208 16.66 -1.07 -5.75
C ALA A 208 17.09 0.39 -5.99
N THR A 209 16.61 1.27 -5.14
CA THR A 209 16.91 2.70 -5.15
C THR A 209 17.54 3.07 -3.81
N PHE A 210 18.82 3.41 -3.83
CA PHE A 210 19.57 3.80 -2.63
C PHE A 210 19.55 5.32 -2.41
N ASN A 211 19.40 6.07 -3.50
CA ASN A 211 19.29 7.53 -3.49
C ASN A 211 18.21 7.95 -4.49
N PRO A 212 16.99 8.24 -4.03
CA PRO A 212 15.89 8.63 -4.90
C PRO A 212 16.12 9.94 -5.65
N ASN A 213 16.89 10.89 -5.10
CA ASN A 213 17.19 12.12 -5.80
C ASN A 213 17.89 11.82 -7.13
N ASN A 214 18.96 11.03 -7.09
CA ASN A 214 19.76 10.73 -8.28
C ASN A 214 19.09 9.76 -9.27
N THR A 215 18.17 8.91 -8.78
CA THR A 215 17.59 7.83 -9.58
C THR A 215 16.14 8.06 -10.01
N ILE A 216 15.42 8.95 -9.32
CA ILE A 216 14.00 9.22 -9.59
C ILE A 216 13.76 10.70 -9.85
N PHE A 217 14.07 11.58 -8.88
CA PHE A 217 13.61 12.97 -8.95
C PHE A 217 14.38 13.80 -9.99
N SER A 218 15.69 13.58 -10.14
CA SER A 218 16.53 14.33 -11.08
C SER A 218 16.46 13.82 -12.52
N VAL A 219 16.10 12.54 -12.73
CA VAL A 219 16.22 11.89 -14.05
C VAL A 219 14.89 11.45 -14.64
N SER A 220 13.83 11.41 -13.84
CA SER A 220 12.51 10.95 -14.28
C SER A 220 11.57 12.13 -14.57
N SER A 221 10.33 11.81 -14.95
CA SER A 221 9.31 12.83 -15.21
C SER A 221 9.08 13.73 -13.99
N PRO A 222 8.89 15.04 -14.15
CA PRO A 222 8.55 15.98 -13.08
C PRO A 222 7.34 15.55 -12.23
N ARG A 223 6.50 14.69 -12.77
CA ARG A 223 5.37 14.10 -12.05
C ARG A 223 5.81 13.34 -10.80
N PHE A 224 6.96 12.68 -10.79
CA PHE A 224 7.44 11.94 -9.62
C PHE A 224 7.81 12.89 -8.48
N LYS A 225 8.47 14.01 -8.80
CA LYS A 225 8.74 15.08 -7.85
C LYS A 225 7.44 15.64 -7.25
N GLN A 226 6.49 16.04 -8.10
CA GLN A 226 5.18 16.56 -7.65
C GLN A 226 4.42 15.57 -6.77
N MET A 227 4.46 14.28 -7.11
CA MET A 227 3.82 13.23 -6.32
C MET A 227 4.45 13.12 -4.94
N PHE A 228 5.77 13.12 -4.86
CA PHE A 228 6.44 13.02 -3.57
C PHE A 228 6.26 14.30 -2.73
N MET A 229 6.28 15.48 -3.35
CA MET A 229 5.93 16.73 -2.67
C MET A 229 4.55 16.66 -2.01
N TYR A 230 3.55 16.12 -2.74
CA TYR A 230 2.23 15.87 -2.16
C TYR A 230 2.29 14.87 -0.98
N MET A 231 3.03 13.77 -1.11
CA MET A 231 3.22 12.79 -0.04
C MET A 231 3.89 13.38 1.20
N ALA A 232 4.85 14.29 0.99
CA ALA A 232 5.55 14.99 2.05
C ALA A 232 4.78 16.20 2.60
N GLY A 233 3.67 16.61 1.94
CA GLY A 233 2.92 17.82 2.30
C GLY A 233 3.69 19.09 2.02
N MET A 234 4.55 19.08 1.01
CA MET A 234 5.40 20.22 0.60
C MET A 234 4.82 20.92 -0.64
N ASP A 235 4.82 22.23 -0.64
CA ASP A 235 4.37 23.10 -1.75
C ASP A 235 5.51 23.94 -2.36
N ASN A 236 6.71 23.88 -1.78
CA ASN A 236 7.89 24.62 -2.21
C ASN A 236 8.93 23.64 -2.79
N GLU A 237 9.29 23.86 -4.07
CA GLU A 237 10.23 22.99 -4.80
C GLU A 237 11.66 23.07 -4.28
N ASP A 238 12.15 24.26 -3.87
CA ASP A 238 13.51 24.41 -3.37
C ASP A 238 13.70 23.64 -2.06
N LYS A 239 12.70 23.72 -1.15
CA LYS A 239 12.71 22.92 0.10
C LYS A 239 12.63 21.43 -0.17
N PHE A 240 11.89 21.04 -1.22
CA PHE A 240 11.85 19.65 -1.63
C PHE A 240 13.24 19.20 -2.12
N ASP A 241 13.92 19.96 -2.93
CA ASP A 241 15.24 19.62 -3.47
C ASP A 241 16.27 19.49 -2.34
N GLU A 242 16.27 20.42 -1.36
CA GLU A 242 17.09 20.32 -0.15
C GLU A 242 16.81 19.01 0.63
N MET A 243 15.54 18.64 0.81
CA MET A 243 15.18 17.39 1.46
C MET A 243 15.63 16.18 0.62
N ALA A 244 15.42 16.21 -0.70
CA ALA A 244 15.74 15.10 -1.59
C ALA A 244 17.25 14.78 -1.63
N GLU A 245 18.10 15.78 -1.48
CA GLU A 245 19.57 15.60 -1.36
C GLU A 245 19.94 14.77 -0.14
N THR A 246 19.15 14.81 0.94
CA THR A 246 19.40 14.04 2.16
C THR A 246 18.88 12.62 2.08
N MET A 247 18.08 12.29 1.07
CA MET A 247 17.46 10.97 0.93
C MET A 247 18.48 9.94 0.47
N THR A 248 18.99 9.17 1.39
CA THR A 248 19.89 8.06 1.13
C THR A 248 19.65 6.91 2.09
N VAL A 249 20.00 5.70 1.70
CA VAL A 249 20.08 4.54 2.60
C VAL A 249 21.44 4.63 3.30
N LYS A 250 21.42 4.68 4.62
CA LYS A 250 22.62 4.70 5.47
C LYS A 250 22.90 3.32 6.03
#